data_6a420d0f7397df160d7a104cbdd3fa77
#
_entry.id   6a420d0f7397df160d7a104cbdd3fa77
#
_cell.length_a   1.000
_cell.length_b   1.000
_cell.length_c   1.000
_cell.angle_alpha   90.00
_cell.angle_beta   90.00
_cell.angle_gamma   90.00
#
_symmetry.space_group_name_H-M   'P 1'
#
loop_
_entity.id
_entity.type
_entity.pdbx_description
1 polymer ?
#
loop_
_entity_poly.entity_id
_entity_poly.type
_entity_poly.pdbx_seq_one_letter_code
_entity_poly.pdbx_strand_id
1 'polypeptide(L)'
;MLFNARDEEFARLKNAILHGIAAFPLAAFGVCGYILWRWGSTEVYAGVLVLNAPLVFGIVLRLWGDSKSWLQGSTRIPLEDPLYPRTIDLAMKMHVPQPDLYVANPEFMAKRRAVGAITTGFRRHKILFSDYSLKVLSHEEQDAIIAHELAHARQSHARTRAVASISFWFAGWNLFFFAAIPNLQTSNLPDSWVSGIAGAGLILFVAGITMVRPYLAVKSQTEADEIAVNTLGSGDSLISGMKKLAESPEIKGDQKKYRMARQSLYSRMVIIQTLSRSLAPRNPSQEKTA
;
A
#
# COMPACT_ATOMS: atom_id res chain seq x y z
N MET A 1 -23.47 15.12 -19.08
CA MET A 1 -24.09 15.05 -17.75
C MET A 1 -24.25 13.63 -17.17
N LEU A 2 -24.49 12.60 -17.97
CA LEU A 2 -24.66 11.21 -17.46
C LEU A 2 -23.38 10.55 -16.92
N PHE A 3 -22.18 10.95 -17.33
CA PHE A 3 -20.92 10.44 -16.82
C PHE A 3 -20.63 10.87 -15.36
N ASN A 4 -20.99 12.08 -14.98
CA ASN A 4 -20.72 12.60 -13.63
C ASN A 4 -21.52 11.88 -12.52
N ALA A 5 -22.77 11.48 -12.78
CA ALA A 5 -23.61 10.81 -11.78
C ALA A 5 -23.11 9.40 -11.47
N ARG A 6 -22.62 8.69 -12.46
CA ARG A 6 -22.09 7.32 -12.32
C ARG A 6 -20.77 7.29 -11.53
N ASP A 7 -19.92 8.30 -11.73
CA ASP A 7 -18.63 8.43 -11.03
C ASP A 7 -18.84 8.83 -9.57
N GLU A 8 -19.84 9.66 -9.27
CA GLU A 8 -20.21 10.00 -7.87
C GLU A 8 -20.81 8.81 -7.13
N GLU A 9 -21.67 8.04 -7.78
CA GLU A 9 -22.28 6.84 -7.20
C GLU A 9 -21.22 5.76 -6.92
N PHE A 10 -20.28 5.58 -7.84
CA PHE A 10 -19.14 4.69 -7.68
C PHE A 10 -18.19 5.16 -6.56
N ALA A 11 -17.96 6.46 -6.44
CA ALA A 11 -17.17 7.04 -5.35
C ALA A 11 -17.85 6.86 -3.98
N ARG A 12 -19.18 7.02 -3.89
CA ARG A 12 -19.96 6.78 -2.67
C ARG A 12 -19.94 5.31 -2.28
N LEU A 13 -20.15 4.40 -3.22
CA LEU A 13 -20.08 2.95 -2.99
C LEU A 13 -18.68 2.53 -2.54
N LYS A 14 -17.64 3.05 -3.18
CA LYS A 14 -16.23 2.84 -2.82
C LYS A 14 -15.93 3.31 -1.39
N ASN A 15 -16.42 4.49 -1.00
CA ASN A 15 -16.25 5.01 0.34
C ASN A 15 -17.04 4.19 1.39
N ALA A 16 -18.26 3.77 1.08
CA ALA A 16 -19.07 2.91 1.95
C ALA A 16 -18.38 1.55 2.19
N ILE A 17 -17.83 0.94 1.13
CA ILE A 17 -17.04 -0.29 1.24
C ILE A 17 -15.79 -0.08 2.10
N LEU A 18 -15.08 1.04 1.93
CA LEU A 18 -13.90 1.37 2.72
C LEU A 18 -14.21 1.56 4.21
N HIS A 19 -15.30 2.25 4.52
CA HIS A 19 -15.77 2.41 5.90
C HIS A 19 -16.22 1.07 6.50
N GLY A 20 -16.91 0.25 5.72
CA GLY A 20 -17.26 -1.11 6.11
C GLY A 20 -16.02 -1.99 6.39
N ILE A 21 -15.02 -1.94 5.51
CA ILE A 21 -13.74 -2.66 5.67
C ILE A 21 -12.98 -2.18 6.92
N ALA A 22 -13.03 -0.88 7.24
CA ALA A 22 -12.39 -0.33 8.43
C ALA A 22 -13.19 -0.60 9.73
N ALA A 23 -14.52 -0.57 9.65
CA ALA A 23 -15.38 -0.81 10.81
C ALA A 23 -15.44 -2.29 11.21
N PHE A 24 -15.26 -3.20 10.25
CA PHE A 24 -15.41 -4.63 10.50
C PHE A 24 -14.37 -5.21 11.49
N PRO A 25 -13.06 -4.91 11.42
CA PRO A 25 -12.11 -5.32 12.44
C PRO A 25 -12.47 -4.79 13.84
N LEU A 26 -12.96 -3.55 13.92
CA LEU A 26 -13.38 -2.96 15.19
C LEU A 26 -14.60 -3.69 15.77
N ALA A 27 -15.57 -4.05 14.93
CA ALA A 27 -16.71 -4.86 15.33
C ALA A 27 -16.28 -6.26 15.78
N ALA A 28 -15.35 -6.91 15.07
CA ALA A 28 -14.80 -8.20 15.45
C ALA A 28 -14.04 -8.13 16.79
N PHE A 29 -13.27 -7.06 17.03
CA PHE A 29 -12.65 -6.79 18.33
C PHE A 29 -13.69 -6.60 19.43
N GLY A 30 -14.76 -5.86 19.16
CA GLY A 30 -15.87 -5.66 20.10
C GLY A 30 -16.55 -6.99 20.46
N VAL A 31 -16.81 -7.84 19.48
CA VAL A 31 -17.38 -9.18 19.68
C VAL A 31 -16.44 -10.06 20.47
N CYS A 32 -15.15 -10.13 20.11
CA CYS A 32 -14.15 -10.88 20.87
C CYS A 32 -14.03 -10.37 22.31
N GLY A 33 -13.98 -9.05 22.49
CA GLY A 33 -13.94 -8.42 23.81
C GLY A 33 -15.19 -8.73 24.66
N TYR A 34 -16.37 -8.67 24.06
CA TYR A 34 -17.61 -9.04 24.72
C TYR A 34 -17.65 -10.53 25.13
N ILE A 35 -17.23 -11.42 24.25
CA ILE A 35 -17.16 -12.87 24.51
C ILE A 35 -16.18 -13.12 25.67
N LEU A 36 -14.98 -12.53 25.64
CA LEU A 36 -13.98 -12.60 26.70
C LEU A 36 -14.56 -12.09 28.03
N TRP A 37 -15.17 -10.92 28.02
CA TRP A 37 -15.75 -10.34 29.22
C TRP A 37 -16.87 -11.19 29.82
N ARG A 38 -17.71 -11.78 28.97
CA ARG A 38 -18.90 -12.52 29.42
C ARG A 38 -18.61 -13.97 29.85
N TRP A 39 -17.66 -14.63 29.19
CA TRP A 39 -17.38 -16.04 29.37
C TRP A 39 -15.89 -16.35 29.61
N GLY A 40 -15.04 -15.33 29.68
CA GLY A 40 -13.59 -15.52 29.88
C GLY A 40 -13.27 -15.97 31.31
N SER A 41 -12.56 -17.08 31.43
CA SER A 41 -11.83 -17.44 32.65
C SER A 41 -10.40 -16.92 32.55
N THR A 42 -9.67 -16.92 33.65
CA THR A 42 -8.24 -16.54 33.68
C THR A 42 -7.42 -17.36 32.69
N GLU A 43 -7.77 -18.62 32.49
CA GLU A 43 -7.12 -19.55 31.56
C GLU A 43 -7.38 -19.16 30.11
N VAL A 44 -8.62 -18.73 29.78
CA VAL A 44 -8.96 -18.22 28.44
C VAL A 44 -8.19 -16.94 28.13
N TYR A 45 -8.07 -16.02 29.09
CA TYR A 45 -7.26 -14.80 28.92
C TYR A 45 -5.80 -15.13 28.70
N ALA A 46 -5.23 -16.04 29.50
CA ALA A 46 -3.85 -16.50 29.33
C ALA A 46 -3.64 -17.16 27.96
N GLY A 47 -4.58 -18.02 27.52
CA GLY A 47 -4.55 -18.65 26.21
C GLY A 47 -4.55 -17.64 25.07
N VAL A 48 -5.42 -16.62 25.13
CA VAL A 48 -5.48 -15.55 24.14
C VAL A 48 -4.17 -14.73 24.10
N LEU A 49 -3.62 -14.42 25.25
CA LEU A 49 -2.32 -13.71 25.33
C LEU A 49 -1.19 -14.53 24.71
N VAL A 50 -1.07 -15.81 25.09
CA VAL A 50 -0.05 -16.72 24.54
C VAL A 50 -0.21 -16.88 23.03
N LEU A 51 -1.43 -17.04 22.54
CA LEU A 51 -1.74 -17.17 21.10
C LEU A 51 -1.36 -15.93 20.29
N ASN A 52 -1.55 -14.74 20.86
CA ASN A 52 -1.29 -13.48 20.17
C ASN A 52 0.12 -12.95 20.39
N ALA A 53 0.85 -13.40 21.41
CA ALA A 53 2.19 -12.94 21.69
C ALA A 53 3.16 -13.10 20.51
N PRO A 54 3.23 -14.25 19.79
CA PRO A 54 4.09 -14.39 18.61
C PRO A 54 3.71 -13.44 17.50
N LEU A 55 2.40 -13.15 17.33
CA LEU A 55 1.89 -12.22 16.35
C LEU A 55 2.32 -10.79 16.66
N VAL A 56 2.09 -10.33 17.89
CA VAL A 56 2.49 -9.00 18.35
C VAL A 56 4.01 -8.84 18.25
N PHE A 57 4.76 -9.84 18.68
CA PHE A 57 6.22 -9.86 18.58
C PHE A 57 6.69 -9.81 17.11
N GLY A 58 6.09 -10.60 16.24
CA GLY A 58 6.38 -10.56 14.79
C GLY A 58 6.09 -9.20 14.16
N ILE A 59 4.99 -8.53 14.57
CA ILE A 59 4.65 -7.18 14.14
C ILE A 59 5.72 -6.18 14.63
N VAL A 60 6.07 -6.23 15.91
CA VAL A 60 7.08 -5.35 16.52
C VAL A 60 8.44 -5.54 15.84
N LEU A 61 8.87 -6.79 15.65
CA LEU A 61 10.11 -7.10 14.92
C LEU A 61 10.08 -6.57 13.49
N ARG A 62 8.95 -6.71 12.80
CA ARG A 62 8.80 -6.22 11.44
C ARG A 62 8.84 -4.69 11.37
N LEU A 63 8.16 -4.02 12.29
CA LEU A 63 8.19 -2.55 12.36
C LEU A 63 9.58 -2.01 12.74
N TRP A 64 10.32 -2.75 13.55
CA TRP A 64 11.69 -2.39 13.98
C TRP A 64 12.76 -2.84 12.99
N GLY A 65 12.60 -4.02 12.40
CA GLY A 65 13.58 -4.67 11.53
C GLY A 65 13.57 -4.15 10.09
N ASP A 66 12.43 -3.65 9.60
CA ASP A 66 12.26 -3.30 8.18
C ASP A 66 13.24 -2.22 7.68
N SER A 67 13.65 -1.29 8.55
CA SER A 67 14.58 -0.24 8.12
C SER A 67 16.02 -0.70 7.95
N LYS A 68 16.48 -1.71 8.71
CA LYS A 68 17.87 -2.19 8.65
C LYS A 68 18.09 -3.20 7.52
N SER A 69 17.16 -4.14 7.34
CA SER A 69 17.25 -5.14 6.28
C SER A 69 17.17 -4.53 4.86
N TRP A 70 16.44 -3.44 4.71
CA TRP A 70 16.28 -2.73 3.42
C TRP A 70 17.51 -1.94 3.02
N LEU A 71 18.34 -1.55 3.97
CA LEU A 71 19.58 -0.80 3.73
C LEU A 71 20.81 -1.69 3.60
N GLN A 72 20.68 -2.99 3.89
CA GLN A 72 21.82 -3.90 3.82
C GLN A 72 22.38 -3.98 2.40
N GLY A 73 23.64 -3.57 2.24
CA GLY A 73 24.30 -3.51 0.94
C GLY A 73 23.83 -2.37 0.03
N SER A 74 23.02 -1.44 0.53
CA SER A 74 22.64 -0.22 -0.20
C SER A 74 23.63 0.91 0.10
N THR A 75 23.94 1.72 -0.89
CA THR A 75 24.86 2.86 -0.77
C THR A 75 24.09 4.15 -0.65
N ARG A 76 24.41 4.99 0.34
CA ARG A 76 23.77 6.31 0.48
C ARG A 76 24.25 7.21 -0.66
N ILE A 77 23.32 7.90 -1.29
CA ILE A 77 23.63 8.93 -2.29
C ILE A 77 24.23 10.14 -1.54
N PRO A 78 25.37 10.70 -1.99
CA PRO A 78 25.97 11.89 -1.38
C PRO A 78 25.02 13.09 -1.40
N LEU A 79 25.13 13.98 -0.42
CA LEU A 79 24.28 15.17 -0.35
C LEU A 79 24.57 16.18 -1.48
N GLU A 80 25.77 16.10 -2.03
CA GLU A 80 26.26 16.91 -3.16
C GLU A 80 25.71 16.43 -4.52
N ASP A 81 25.13 15.22 -4.56
CA ASP A 81 24.54 14.67 -5.78
C ASP A 81 23.39 15.57 -6.28
N PRO A 82 23.34 15.88 -7.58
CA PRO A 82 22.27 16.72 -8.16
C PRO A 82 20.83 16.18 -7.90
N LEU A 83 20.68 14.92 -7.54
CA LEU A 83 19.40 14.33 -7.20
C LEU A 83 18.84 14.88 -5.87
N TYR A 84 19.73 15.20 -4.91
CA TYR A 84 19.30 15.69 -3.58
C TYR A 84 18.56 17.03 -3.63
N PRO A 85 19.09 18.12 -4.20
CA PRO A 85 18.39 19.40 -4.22
C PRO A 85 17.03 19.30 -4.94
N ARG A 86 16.95 18.54 -6.03
CA ARG A 86 15.69 18.28 -6.75
C ARG A 86 14.68 17.54 -5.88
N THR A 87 15.14 16.51 -5.15
CA THR A 87 14.28 15.77 -4.21
C THR A 87 13.79 16.63 -3.07
N ILE A 88 14.65 17.52 -2.52
CA ILE A 88 14.28 18.43 -1.44
C ILE A 88 13.21 19.43 -1.94
N ASP A 89 13.37 19.99 -3.13
CA ASP A 89 12.38 20.90 -3.72
C ASP A 89 11.02 20.23 -3.89
N LEU A 90 10.99 19.01 -4.42
CA LEU A 90 9.77 18.21 -4.54
C LEU A 90 9.16 17.86 -3.18
N ALA A 91 9.99 17.47 -2.20
CA ALA A 91 9.52 17.16 -0.86
C ALA A 91 8.89 18.40 -0.17
N MET A 92 9.49 19.58 -0.33
CA MET A 92 8.91 20.83 0.16
C MET A 92 7.58 21.16 -0.52
N LYS A 93 7.49 21.07 -1.84
CA LYS A 93 6.23 21.27 -2.60
C LYS A 93 5.12 20.31 -2.16
N MET A 94 5.49 19.11 -1.79
CA MET A 94 4.54 18.07 -1.37
C MET A 94 4.28 18.06 0.14
N HIS A 95 4.91 18.92 0.92
CA HIS A 95 4.85 18.96 2.39
C HIS A 95 5.24 17.62 3.03
N VAL A 96 6.29 17.00 2.51
CA VAL A 96 6.86 15.74 3.02
C VAL A 96 8.21 16.04 3.68
N PRO A 97 8.51 15.46 4.86
CA PRO A 97 9.85 15.55 5.43
C PRO A 97 10.92 15.04 4.46
N GLN A 98 12.06 15.70 4.43
CA GLN A 98 13.18 15.34 3.57
C GLN A 98 13.54 13.86 3.71
N PRO A 99 13.53 13.07 2.63
CA PRO A 99 13.93 11.67 2.66
C PRO A 99 15.45 11.51 2.57
N ASP A 100 15.97 10.40 3.08
CA ASP A 100 17.32 9.94 2.76
C ASP A 100 17.29 9.15 1.44
N LEU A 101 18.27 9.37 0.57
CA LEU A 101 18.36 8.73 -0.74
C LEU A 101 19.44 7.64 -0.74
N TYR A 102 19.13 6.51 -1.35
CA TYR A 102 20.03 5.35 -1.45
C TYR A 102 19.98 4.74 -2.84
N VAL A 103 21.12 4.22 -3.29
CA VAL A 103 21.18 3.22 -4.36
C VAL A 103 20.99 1.86 -3.71
N ALA A 104 19.95 1.15 -4.08
CA ALA A 104 19.62 -0.13 -3.49
C ALA A 104 20.54 -1.23 -3.97
N ASN A 105 20.80 -2.21 -3.11
CA ASN A 105 21.47 -3.45 -3.53
C ASN A 105 20.66 -4.13 -4.65
N PRO A 106 21.28 -4.50 -5.78
CA PRO A 106 20.63 -5.16 -6.90
C PRO A 106 19.89 -6.45 -6.50
N GLU A 107 20.48 -7.28 -5.63
CA GLU A 107 19.84 -8.51 -5.13
C GLU A 107 18.56 -8.21 -4.34
N PHE A 108 18.56 -7.13 -3.55
CA PHE A 108 17.39 -6.68 -2.81
C PHE A 108 16.27 -6.27 -3.77
N MET A 109 16.58 -5.45 -4.79
CA MET A 109 15.62 -5.01 -5.79
C MET A 109 15.05 -6.20 -6.58
N ALA A 110 15.89 -7.15 -6.98
CA ALA A 110 15.47 -8.38 -7.64
C ALA A 110 14.53 -9.23 -6.77
N LYS A 111 14.87 -9.43 -5.50
CA LYS A 111 14.03 -10.14 -4.53
C LYS A 111 12.67 -9.48 -4.32
N ARG A 112 12.62 -8.17 -4.32
CA ARG A 112 11.38 -7.37 -4.19
C ARG A 112 10.66 -7.16 -5.51
N ARG A 113 11.25 -7.59 -6.61
CA ARG A 113 10.73 -7.41 -7.98
C ARG A 113 10.47 -5.94 -8.32
N ALA A 114 11.32 -5.06 -7.80
CA ALA A 114 11.22 -3.62 -8.01
C ALA A 114 12.35 -3.17 -8.95
N VAL A 115 12.05 -2.30 -9.89
CA VAL A 115 13.00 -1.86 -10.92
C VAL A 115 13.24 -0.35 -10.88
N GLY A 116 12.34 0.43 -10.32
CA GLY A 116 12.44 1.88 -10.29
C GLY A 116 13.00 2.39 -8.96
N ALA A 117 12.10 2.85 -8.14
CA ALA A 117 12.38 3.30 -6.79
C ALA A 117 11.40 2.65 -5.80
N ILE A 118 11.75 2.67 -4.53
CA ILE A 118 10.89 2.19 -3.44
C ILE A 118 11.03 3.13 -2.26
N THR A 119 9.90 3.60 -1.75
CA THR A 119 9.86 4.32 -0.46
C THR A 119 9.71 3.35 0.69
N THR A 120 10.52 3.53 1.73
CA THR A 120 10.48 2.78 2.99
C THR A 120 10.66 3.69 4.20
N GLY A 121 10.38 3.16 5.39
CA GLY A 121 10.53 3.86 6.66
C GLY A 121 9.23 4.46 7.17
N PHE A 122 9.00 4.33 8.50
CA PHE A 122 7.79 4.84 9.16
C PHE A 122 7.97 6.25 9.74
N ARG A 123 9.17 6.59 10.21
CA ARG A 123 9.49 7.90 10.82
C ARG A 123 10.35 8.78 9.92
N ARG A 124 11.38 8.19 9.33
CA ARG A 124 12.24 8.84 8.34
C ARG A 124 12.07 8.10 7.04
N HIS A 125 11.53 8.80 6.06
CA HIS A 125 11.34 8.23 4.73
C HIS A 125 12.69 8.06 4.04
N LYS A 126 12.85 6.92 3.38
CA LYS A 126 14.04 6.60 2.60
C LYS A 126 13.58 6.18 1.22
N ILE A 127 14.17 6.75 0.20
CA ILE A 127 13.90 6.37 -1.18
C ILE A 127 15.12 5.58 -1.68
N LEU A 128 14.87 4.34 -2.08
CA LEU A 128 15.89 3.44 -2.62
C LEU A 128 15.68 3.37 -4.13
N PHE A 129 16.65 3.80 -4.90
CA PHE A 129 16.67 3.73 -6.37
C PHE A 129 17.38 2.47 -6.82
N SER A 130 16.91 1.85 -7.90
CA SER A 130 17.74 0.87 -8.61
C SER A 130 18.84 1.60 -9.40
N ASP A 131 19.99 1.01 -9.51
CA ASP A 131 21.09 1.52 -10.37
C ASP A 131 20.62 1.69 -11.81
N TYR A 132 19.78 0.78 -12.29
CA TYR A 132 19.15 0.87 -13.62
C TYR A 132 18.32 2.14 -13.78
N SER A 133 17.47 2.48 -12.79
CA SER A 133 16.62 3.67 -12.89
C SER A 133 17.43 4.96 -12.96
N LEU A 134 18.53 5.05 -12.21
CA LEU A 134 19.40 6.24 -12.22
C LEU A 134 20.14 6.42 -13.57
N LYS A 135 20.40 5.32 -14.28
CA LYS A 135 21.10 5.35 -15.58
C LYS A 135 20.20 5.60 -16.78
N VAL A 136 18.94 5.14 -16.72
CA VAL A 136 18.04 5.10 -17.89
C VAL A 136 17.05 6.26 -17.92
N LEU A 137 16.70 6.79 -16.75
CA LEU A 137 15.73 7.86 -16.65
C LEU A 137 16.37 9.23 -16.87
N SER A 138 15.68 10.09 -17.63
CA SER A 138 16.04 11.53 -17.68
C SER A 138 15.77 12.20 -16.33
N HIS A 139 16.25 13.42 -16.16
CA HIS A 139 16.06 14.18 -14.93
C HIS A 139 14.57 14.40 -14.63
N GLU A 140 13.76 14.72 -15.64
CA GLU A 140 12.33 14.92 -15.51
C GLU A 140 11.61 13.62 -15.15
N GLU A 141 12.05 12.49 -15.73
CA GLU A 141 11.51 11.17 -15.41
C GLU A 141 11.90 10.73 -13.99
N GLN A 142 13.15 11.04 -13.55
CA GLN A 142 13.57 10.80 -12.16
C GLN A 142 12.71 11.63 -11.19
N ASP A 143 12.48 12.90 -11.49
CA ASP A 143 11.62 13.78 -10.67
C ASP A 143 10.20 13.27 -10.60
N ALA A 144 9.67 12.72 -11.68
CA ALA A 144 8.34 12.14 -11.70
C ALA A 144 8.26 10.87 -10.83
N ILE A 145 9.26 10.01 -10.88
CA ILE A 145 9.34 8.82 -10.00
C ILE A 145 9.53 9.25 -8.54
N ILE A 146 10.37 10.27 -8.27
CA ILE A 146 10.55 10.83 -6.92
C ILE A 146 9.22 11.37 -6.38
N ALA A 147 8.49 12.16 -7.16
CA ALA A 147 7.19 12.70 -6.77
C ALA A 147 6.20 11.58 -6.44
N HIS A 148 6.18 10.51 -7.23
CA HIS A 148 5.37 9.32 -6.95
C HIS A 148 5.75 8.64 -5.63
N GLU A 149 7.05 8.46 -5.36
CA GLU A 149 7.53 7.88 -4.10
C GLU A 149 7.28 8.79 -2.89
N LEU A 150 7.42 10.10 -3.05
CA LEU A 150 7.06 11.08 -2.00
C LEU A 150 5.56 11.07 -1.72
N ALA A 151 4.70 10.84 -2.72
CA ALA A 151 3.27 10.69 -2.51
C ALA A 151 2.94 9.48 -1.61
N HIS A 152 3.66 8.36 -1.78
CA HIS A 152 3.54 7.22 -0.86
C HIS A 152 3.93 7.58 0.58
N ALA A 153 4.97 8.40 0.76
CA ALA A 153 5.38 8.90 2.06
C ALA A 153 4.34 9.84 2.68
N ARG A 154 3.85 10.82 1.90
CA ARG A 154 2.81 11.78 2.31
C ARG A 154 1.55 11.11 2.83
N GLN A 155 1.05 10.12 2.11
CA GLN A 155 -0.18 9.40 2.44
C GLN A 155 0.03 8.28 3.47
N SER A 156 1.26 8.09 3.94
CA SER A 156 1.59 6.98 4.84
C SER A 156 1.06 5.62 4.36
N HIS A 157 1.05 5.39 3.05
CA HIS A 157 0.44 4.21 2.41
C HIS A 157 0.96 2.89 2.98
N ALA A 158 2.26 2.84 3.29
CA ALA A 158 2.87 1.64 3.91
C ALA A 158 2.25 1.36 5.28
N ARG A 159 2.04 2.41 6.10
CA ARG A 159 1.43 2.30 7.43
C ARG A 159 -0.04 1.88 7.33
N THR A 160 -0.82 2.52 6.47
CA THR A 160 -2.24 2.20 6.26
C THR A 160 -2.43 0.76 5.80
N ARG A 161 -1.63 0.29 4.83
CA ARG A 161 -1.66 -1.11 4.37
C ARG A 161 -1.26 -2.08 5.47
N ALA A 162 -0.23 -1.75 6.27
CA ALA A 162 0.20 -2.59 7.38
C ALA A 162 -0.89 -2.70 8.44
N VAL A 163 -1.44 -1.57 8.90
CA VAL A 163 -2.49 -1.54 9.92
C VAL A 163 -3.72 -2.31 9.45
N ALA A 164 -4.23 -2.06 8.24
CA ALA A 164 -5.38 -2.78 7.71
C ALA A 164 -5.13 -4.29 7.62
N SER A 165 -3.99 -4.72 7.04
CA SER A 165 -3.66 -6.14 6.93
C SER A 165 -3.54 -6.81 8.29
N ILE A 166 -2.91 -6.16 9.26
CA ILE A 166 -2.75 -6.66 10.63
C ILE A 166 -4.11 -6.78 11.31
N SER A 167 -4.97 -5.77 11.18
CA SER A 167 -6.30 -5.77 11.79
C SER A 167 -7.17 -6.91 11.29
N PHE A 168 -7.22 -7.15 9.97
CA PHE A 168 -7.95 -8.27 9.40
C PHE A 168 -7.39 -9.62 9.83
N TRP A 169 -6.07 -9.74 9.85
CA TRP A 169 -5.40 -10.95 10.26
C TRP A 169 -5.65 -11.25 11.74
N PHE A 170 -5.50 -10.25 12.59
CA PHE A 170 -5.74 -10.36 14.02
C PHE A 170 -7.20 -10.71 14.32
N ALA A 171 -8.16 -10.03 13.69
CA ALA A 171 -9.57 -10.31 13.86
C ALA A 171 -9.93 -11.74 13.40
N GLY A 172 -9.51 -12.12 12.20
CA GLY A 172 -9.76 -13.45 11.67
C GLY A 172 -9.14 -14.58 12.50
N TRP A 173 -7.88 -14.39 12.91
CA TRP A 173 -7.16 -15.31 13.76
C TRP A 173 -7.86 -15.52 15.11
N ASN A 174 -8.20 -14.43 15.78
CA ASN A 174 -8.85 -14.53 17.10
C ASN A 174 -10.23 -15.16 17.00
N LEU A 175 -11.06 -14.80 16.03
CA LEU A 175 -12.38 -15.42 15.84
C LEU A 175 -12.27 -16.92 15.52
N PHE A 176 -11.33 -17.33 14.68
CA PHE A 176 -11.10 -18.72 14.35
C PHE A 176 -10.67 -19.54 15.57
N PHE A 177 -9.65 -19.07 16.30
CA PHE A 177 -9.16 -19.78 17.47
C PHE A 177 -10.08 -19.69 18.67
N PHE A 178 -10.88 -18.66 18.80
CA PHE A 178 -11.90 -18.54 19.84
C PHE A 178 -12.90 -19.68 19.78
N ALA A 179 -13.31 -20.05 18.55
CA ALA A 179 -14.20 -21.18 18.36
C ALA A 179 -13.52 -22.55 18.59
N ALA A 180 -12.18 -22.61 18.50
CA ALA A 180 -11.41 -23.83 18.72
C ALA A 180 -11.06 -24.10 20.20
N ILE A 181 -11.32 -23.14 21.11
CA ILE A 181 -11.00 -23.31 22.54
C ILE A 181 -12.04 -24.21 23.21
N PRO A 182 -11.61 -25.34 23.82
CA PRO A 182 -12.54 -26.33 24.40
C PRO A 182 -13.51 -25.76 25.44
N ASN A 183 -13.08 -24.74 26.21
CA ASN A 183 -13.93 -24.09 27.23
C ASN A 183 -15.08 -23.25 26.64
N LEU A 184 -15.00 -22.84 25.36
CA LEU A 184 -16.13 -22.27 24.66
C LEU A 184 -17.14 -23.32 24.21
N GLN A 185 -16.67 -24.57 24.00
CA GLN A 185 -17.56 -25.72 23.70
C GLN A 185 -18.35 -26.13 24.93
N THR A 186 -17.86 -25.88 26.14
CA THR A 186 -18.60 -26.07 27.40
C THR A 186 -19.48 -24.89 27.80
N SER A 187 -19.38 -23.76 27.08
CA SER A 187 -20.32 -22.65 27.19
C SER A 187 -21.67 -23.09 26.61
N ASN A 188 -22.80 -22.60 27.17
CA ASN A 188 -24.16 -22.88 26.69
C ASN A 188 -24.44 -22.32 25.27
N LEU A 189 -23.40 -22.14 24.45
CA LEU A 189 -23.53 -21.74 23.05
C LEU A 189 -23.84 -22.97 22.20
N PRO A 190 -24.85 -22.91 21.34
CA PRO A 190 -25.11 -23.97 20.38
C PRO A 190 -23.90 -24.22 19.46
N ASP A 191 -23.60 -25.48 19.15
CA ASP A 191 -22.46 -25.85 18.26
C ASP A 191 -22.52 -25.15 16.91
N SER A 192 -23.72 -24.84 16.41
CA SER A 192 -23.92 -24.07 15.19
C SER A 192 -23.34 -22.65 15.28
N TRP A 193 -23.41 -22.01 16.44
CA TRP A 193 -22.83 -20.68 16.66
C TRP A 193 -21.32 -20.72 16.73
N VAL A 194 -20.76 -21.73 17.41
CA VAL A 194 -19.32 -21.93 17.49
C VAL A 194 -18.74 -22.15 16.10
N SER A 195 -19.36 -23.03 15.32
CA SER A 195 -18.96 -23.28 13.92
C SER A 195 -19.12 -22.05 13.04
N GLY A 196 -20.18 -21.27 13.23
CA GLY A 196 -20.39 -19.99 12.53
C GLY A 196 -19.32 -18.96 12.81
N ILE A 197 -18.92 -18.80 14.07
CA ILE A 197 -17.83 -17.88 14.48
C ILE A 197 -16.49 -18.31 13.87
N ALA A 198 -16.18 -19.62 13.91
CA ALA A 198 -14.96 -20.15 13.29
C ALA A 198 -14.94 -19.91 11.78
N GLY A 199 -16.06 -20.19 11.11
CA GLY A 199 -16.22 -19.93 9.68
C GLY A 199 -16.06 -18.46 9.32
N ALA A 200 -16.68 -17.58 10.07
CA ALA A 200 -16.54 -16.14 9.89
C ALA A 200 -15.07 -15.68 10.08
N GLY A 201 -14.39 -16.20 11.10
CA GLY A 201 -12.96 -15.92 11.34
C GLY A 201 -12.09 -16.34 10.16
N LEU A 202 -12.30 -17.54 9.64
CA LEU A 202 -11.57 -18.04 8.47
C LEU A 202 -11.84 -17.21 7.22
N ILE A 203 -13.10 -16.87 6.95
CA ILE A 203 -13.49 -16.02 5.81
C ILE A 203 -12.79 -14.66 5.90
N LEU A 204 -12.77 -14.03 7.07
CA LEU A 204 -12.10 -12.76 7.29
C LEU A 204 -10.60 -12.85 7.06
N PHE A 205 -9.96 -13.87 7.59
CA PHE A 205 -8.53 -14.11 7.41
C PHE A 205 -8.19 -14.21 5.92
N VAL A 206 -8.93 -15.03 5.19
CA VAL A 206 -8.76 -15.23 3.75
C VAL A 206 -9.06 -13.93 2.99
N ALA A 207 -10.17 -13.25 3.28
CA ALA A 207 -10.52 -11.98 2.63
C ALA A 207 -9.48 -10.88 2.87
N GLY A 208 -8.93 -10.79 4.09
CA GLY A 208 -7.86 -9.85 4.40
C GLY A 208 -6.61 -10.03 3.54
N ILE A 209 -6.21 -11.28 3.31
CA ILE A 209 -5.04 -11.60 2.50
C ILE A 209 -5.32 -11.45 1.00
N THR A 210 -6.47 -11.96 0.53
CA THR A 210 -6.73 -12.11 -0.91
C THR A 210 -7.39 -10.89 -1.55
N MET A 211 -8.19 -10.13 -0.79
CA MET A 211 -8.96 -9.00 -1.32
C MET A 211 -8.46 -7.65 -0.81
N VAL A 212 -8.33 -7.49 0.52
CA VAL A 212 -8.02 -6.19 1.12
C VAL A 212 -6.62 -5.72 0.77
N ARG A 213 -5.63 -6.59 0.88
CA ARG A 213 -4.24 -6.24 0.60
C ARG A 213 -4.00 -5.85 -0.86
N PRO A 214 -4.44 -6.60 -1.89
CA PRO A 214 -4.31 -6.19 -3.28
C PRO A 214 -5.08 -4.91 -3.59
N TYR A 215 -6.30 -4.78 -3.07
CA TYR A 215 -7.11 -3.58 -3.24
C TYR A 215 -6.39 -2.32 -2.72
N LEU A 216 -5.88 -2.35 -1.49
CA LEU A 216 -5.13 -1.24 -0.91
C LEU A 216 -3.83 -0.96 -1.67
N ALA A 217 -3.20 -1.99 -2.23
CA ALA A 217 -2.01 -1.81 -3.06
C ALA A 217 -2.32 -1.04 -4.34
N VAL A 218 -3.37 -1.43 -5.07
CA VAL A 218 -3.81 -0.73 -6.29
C VAL A 218 -4.24 0.69 -5.98
N LYS A 219 -5.08 0.87 -4.95
CA LYS A 219 -5.55 2.19 -4.52
C LYS A 219 -4.39 3.13 -4.22
N SER A 220 -3.40 2.66 -3.45
CA SER A 220 -2.24 3.48 -3.09
C SER A 220 -1.37 3.86 -4.28
N GLN A 221 -1.31 3.04 -5.32
CA GLN A 221 -0.60 3.39 -6.57
C GLN A 221 -1.34 4.49 -7.32
N THR A 222 -2.66 4.36 -7.47
CA THR A 222 -3.49 5.38 -8.14
C THR A 222 -3.42 6.74 -7.43
N GLU A 223 -3.52 6.75 -6.10
CA GLU A 223 -3.40 7.99 -5.31
C GLU A 223 -2.01 8.62 -5.41
N ALA A 224 -0.96 7.81 -5.46
CA ALA A 224 0.40 8.30 -5.63
C ALA A 224 0.62 8.89 -7.04
N ASP A 225 0.07 8.26 -8.08
CA ASP A 225 0.10 8.79 -9.44
C ASP A 225 -0.63 10.14 -9.54
N GLU A 226 -1.82 10.24 -8.95
CA GLU A 226 -2.61 11.47 -8.93
C GLU A 226 -1.86 12.62 -8.25
N ILE A 227 -1.28 12.37 -7.07
CA ILE A 227 -0.51 13.38 -6.35
C ILE A 227 0.74 13.79 -7.13
N ALA A 228 1.45 12.84 -7.74
CA ALA A 228 2.63 13.13 -8.54
C ALA A 228 2.28 14.01 -9.77
N VAL A 229 1.22 13.66 -10.50
CA VAL A 229 0.75 14.43 -11.65
C VAL A 229 0.31 15.83 -11.25
N ASN A 230 -0.44 15.97 -10.15
CA ASN A 230 -0.86 17.27 -9.63
C ASN A 230 0.33 18.14 -9.18
N THR A 231 1.39 17.53 -8.64
CA THR A 231 2.59 18.23 -8.19
C THR A 231 3.44 18.73 -9.37
N LEU A 232 3.51 17.94 -10.44
CA LEU A 232 4.33 18.22 -11.62
C LEU A 232 3.59 19.00 -12.70
N GLY A 233 2.26 19.05 -12.64
CA GLY A 233 1.41 19.68 -13.66
C GLY A 233 1.23 18.85 -14.95
N SER A 234 1.97 17.74 -15.12
CA SER A 234 1.85 16.80 -16.25
C SER A 234 2.19 15.38 -15.82
N GLY A 235 1.59 14.40 -16.47
CA GLY A 235 1.88 12.98 -16.29
C GLY A 235 2.85 12.39 -17.32
N ASP A 236 3.31 13.17 -18.29
CA ASP A 236 4.07 12.64 -19.44
C ASP A 236 5.41 12.02 -19.01
N SER A 237 6.16 12.72 -18.17
CA SER A 237 7.43 12.23 -17.62
C SER A 237 7.24 10.97 -16.76
N LEU A 238 6.14 10.90 -15.99
CA LEU A 238 5.81 9.72 -15.20
C LEU A 238 5.51 8.51 -16.09
N ILE A 239 4.70 8.71 -17.13
CA ILE A 239 4.38 7.66 -18.12
C ILE A 239 5.65 7.19 -18.85
N SER A 240 6.47 8.12 -19.31
CA SER A 240 7.72 7.82 -20.01
C SER A 240 8.68 7.03 -19.12
N GLY A 241 8.91 7.50 -17.89
CA GLY A 241 9.75 6.82 -16.92
C GLY A 241 9.25 5.40 -16.61
N MET A 242 7.95 5.23 -16.35
CA MET A 242 7.37 3.91 -16.12
C MET A 242 7.51 2.97 -17.31
N LYS A 243 7.38 3.45 -18.56
CA LYS A 243 7.62 2.65 -19.77
C LYS A 243 9.04 2.14 -19.82
N LYS A 244 10.05 3.02 -19.63
CA LYS A 244 11.45 2.64 -19.61
C LYS A 244 11.76 1.61 -18.51
N LEU A 245 11.19 1.79 -17.32
CA LEU A 245 11.36 0.84 -16.22
C LEU A 245 10.73 -0.52 -16.52
N ALA A 246 9.56 -0.55 -17.15
CA ALA A 246 8.90 -1.81 -17.55
C ALA A 246 9.69 -2.56 -18.63
N GLU A 247 10.56 -1.88 -19.36
CA GLU A 247 11.43 -2.48 -20.39
C GLU A 247 12.78 -2.92 -19.86
N SER A 248 13.00 -2.86 -18.54
CA SER A 248 14.26 -3.31 -17.94
C SER A 248 14.56 -4.78 -18.25
N PRO A 249 15.86 -5.15 -18.36
CA PRO A 249 16.27 -6.53 -18.60
C PRO A 249 15.74 -7.51 -17.54
N GLU A 250 15.66 -7.06 -16.27
CA GLU A 250 15.19 -7.89 -15.15
C GLU A 250 13.69 -8.22 -15.27
N ILE A 251 12.90 -7.34 -15.89
CA ILE A 251 11.47 -7.58 -16.14
C ILE A 251 11.30 -8.39 -17.43
N LYS A 252 12.00 -8.02 -18.49
CA LYS A 252 11.91 -8.71 -19.81
C LYS A 252 12.36 -10.16 -19.76
N GLY A 253 13.34 -10.50 -18.91
CA GLY A 253 13.82 -11.85 -18.72
C GLY A 253 12.80 -12.84 -18.13
N ASP A 254 11.70 -12.33 -17.57
CA ASP A 254 10.60 -13.14 -17.02
C ASP A 254 9.28 -12.78 -17.74
N GLN A 255 8.87 -13.61 -18.68
CA GLN A 255 7.65 -13.36 -19.49
C GLN A 255 6.39 -13.12 -18.65
N LYS A 256 6.25 -13.81 -17.51
CA LYS A 256 5.11 -13.62 -16.61
C LYS A 256 5.16 -12.26 -15.95
N LYS A 257 6.33 -11.86 -15.44
CA LYS A 257 6.55 -10.54 -14.85
C LYS A 257 6.31 -9.44 -15.88
N TYR A 258 6.84 -9.59 -17.08
CA TYR A 258 6.68 -8.62 -18.15
C TYR A 258 5.22 -8.41 -18.54
N ARG A 259 4.43 -9.47 -18.65
CA ARG A 259 2.99 -9.37 -18.94
C ARG A 259 2.24 -8.64 -17.83
N MET A 260 2.51 -9.00 -16.56
CA MET A 260 1.87 -8.35 -15.41
C MET A 260 2.28 -6.87 -15.29
N ALA A 261 3.56 -6.55 -15.50
CA ALA A 261 4.05 -5.17 -15.48
C ALA A 261 3.39 -4.33 -16.58
N ARG A 262 3.30 -4.84 -17.80
CA ARG A 262 2.63 -4.16 -18.91
C ARG A 262 1.15 -3.92 -18.65
N GLN A 263 0.43 -4.89 -18.10
CA GLN A 263 -0.99 -4.75 -17.79
C GLN A 263 -1.23 -3.70 -16.69
N SER A 264 -0.44 -3.74 -15.63
CA SER A 264 -0.48 -2.74 -14.57
C SER A 264 -0.13 -1.35 -15.09
N LEU A 265 0.94 -1.25 -15.91
CA LEU A 265 1.37 -0.01 -16.54
C LEU A 265 0.27 0.59 -17.42
N TYR A 266 -0.36 -0.23 -18.28
CA TYR A 266 -1.42 0.24 -19.17
C TYR A 266 -2.58 0.88 -18.40
N SER A 267 -3.06 0.19 -17.35
CA SER A 267 -4.15 0.72 -16.51
C SER A 267 -3.78 2.04 -15.86
N ARG A 268 -2.55 2.17 -15.35
CA ARG A 268 -2.05 3.40 -14.73
C ARG A 268 -1.91 4.53 -15.75
N MET A 269 -1.38 4.23 -16.95
CA MET A 269 -1.23 5.22 -18.03
C MET A 269 -2.55 5.86 -18.42
N VAL A 270 -3.63 5.08 -18.55
CA VAL A 270 -4.96 5.61 -18.86
C VAL A 270 -5.42 6.59 -17.78
N ILE A 271 -5.24 6.27 -16.52
CA ILE A 271 -5.59 7.14 -15.39
C ILE A 271 -4.76 8.43 -15.43
N ILE A 272 -3.43 8.32 -15.56
CA ILE A 272 -2.50 9.45 -15.60
C ILE A 272 -2.81 10.38 -16.78
N GLN A 273 -3.09 9.84 -17.97
CA GLN A 273 -3.47 10.64 -19.14
C GLN A 273 -4.78 11.39 -18.93
N THR A 274 -5.75 10.76 -18.30
CA THR A 274 -7.04 11.40 -17.99
C THR A 274 -6.83 12.56 -17.01
N LEU A 275 -6.02 12.36 -15.98
CA LEU A 275 -5.66 13.40 -15.00
C LEU A 275 -4.90 14.55 -15.67
N SER A 276 -3.89 14.25 -16.49
CA SER A 276 -3.11 15.28 -17.20
C SER A 276 -3.99 16.15 -18.11
N ARG A 277 -4.97 15.54 -18.79
CA ARG A 277 -5.94 16.29 -19.62
C ARG A 277 -6.85 17.19 -18.79
N SER A 278 -7.20 16.79 -17.59
CA SER A 278 -8.03 17.62 -16.69
C SER A 278 -7.29 18.83 -16.13
N LEU A 279 -5.96 18.75 -16.04
CA LEU A 279 -5.08 19.84 -15.58
C LEU A 279 -4.69 20.80 -16.71
N ALA A 280 -4.78 20.36 -17.98
CA ALA A 280 -4.47 21.22 -19.10
C ALA A 280 -5.43 22.44 -19.12
N PRO A 281 -4.92 23.67 -19.30
CA PRO A 281 -5.78 24.85 -19.36
C PRO A 281 -6.79 24.67 -20.50
N ARG A 282 -8.08 24.82 -20.19
CA ARG A 282 -9.15 24.76 -21.20
C ARG A 282 -8.89 25.84 -22.23
N ASN A 283 -8.68 25.45 -23.46
CA ASN A 283 -8.43 26.38 -24.55
C ASN A 283 -9.72 27.17 -24.83
N PRO A 284 -9.78 28.50 -24.58
CA PRO A 284 -11.01 29.28 -24.69
C PRO A 284 -11.58 29.34 -26.12
N SER A 285 -10.83 28.87 -27.12
CA SER A 285 -11.29 28.79 -28.49
C SER A 285 -12.30 27.66 -28.79
N GLN A 286 -12.47 26.71 -27.89
CA GLN A 286 -13.43 25.60 -28.07
C GLN A 286 -14.86 25.91 -27.54
N GLU A 287 -15.04 26.98 -26.78
CA GLU A 287 -16.35 27.41 -26.27
C GLU A 287 -17.19 28.21 -27.32
N LYS A 288 -16.59 28.60 -28.43
CA LYS A 288 -17.29 29.43 -29.48
C LYS A 288 -18.00 28.62 -30.55
N THR A 289 -17.97 27.29 -30.51
CA THR A 289 -18.53 26.40 -31.53
C THR A 289 -19.55 25.37 -30.99
N ALA A 290 -20.08 25.57 -29.78
CA ALA A 290 -21.15 24.74 -29.22
C ALA A 290 -22.47 25.48 -29.13
#